data_a00728f35c2ee8aeac61d13199d48cc1
#
_entry.id   a00728f35c2ee8aeac61d13199d48cc1
#
_cell.length_a   1.000
_cell.length_b   1.000
_cell.length_c   1.000
_cell.angle_alpha   90.00
_cell.angle_beta   90.00
_cell.angle_gamma   90.00
#
_symmetry.space_group_name_H-M   'P 1'
#
loop_
_entity.id
_entity.type
_entity.pdbx_description
1 polymer ?
#
loop_
_entity_poly.entity_id
_entity_poly.type
_entity_poly.pdbx_seq_one_letter_code
_entity_poly.pdbx_strand_id
1 'polypeptide(L)'
;AVPVPVHYGQARDALIVSEALLAARPRLADPQAEALAREQCELEFRRWRANQEGPLPERVRAILRDHDAPLPELAEMAEQLATSPRTLKRHLQQADLTYRQLQDEARYRQACKLLGERGTRISEVAYALGYNDVANFSRAFKRWSGKTPREYREGS
;
A
#
# COMPACT_ATOMS: atom_id res chain seq x y z
N ALA A 1 7.35 -37.67 -7.20
CA ALA A 1 6.67 -37.00 -6.05
C ALA A 1 6.76 -37.96 -4.87
N VAL A 2 7.28 -37.49 -3.73
CA VAL A 2 7.23 -38.27 -2.48
C VAL A 2 5.84 -38.06 -1.91
N PRO A 3 5.04 -39.12 -1.68
CA PRO A 3 3.73 -38.97 -1.06
C PRO A 3 3.90 -38.47 0.37
N VAL A 4 3.37 -37.30 0.65
CA VAL A 4 3.35 -36.74 2.02
C VAL A 4 2.03 -37.14 2.67
N PRO A 5 2.03 -37.83 3.82
CA PRO A 5 0.79 -38.18 4.50
C PRO A 5 0.08 -36.90 4.99
N VAL A 6 -1.21 -36.79 4.71
CA VAL A 6 -2.04 -35.67 5.13
C VAL A 6 -3.01 -36.14 6.22
N HIS A 7 -2.97 -35.52 7.40
CA HIS A 7 -3.84 -35.80 8.52
C HIS A 7 -4.88 -34.68 8.68
N TYR A 8 -6.15 -34.99 8.57
CA TYR A 8 -7.25 -34.05 8.72
C TYR A 8 -7.77 -34.00 10.18
N GLY A 9 -8.45 -32.91 10.54
CA GLY A 9 -9.09 -32.76 11.85
C GLY A 9 -8.13 -32.53 13.00
N GLN A 10 -6.94 -32.00 12.74
CA GLN A 10 -5.96 -31.67 13.78
C GLN A 10 -6.28 -30.32 14.44
N ALA A 11 -5.81 -30.14 15.69
CA ALA A 11 -6.04 -28.90 16.44
C ALA A 11 -5.35 -27.67 15.86
N ARG A 12 -4.44 -27.84 14.91
CA ARG A 12 -3.70 -26.77 14.22
C ARG A 12 -3.24 -27.25 12.84
N ASP A 13 -3.12 -26.33 11.93
CA ASP A 13 -2.47 -26.58 10.64
C ASP A 13 -0.94 -26.57 10.85
N ALA A 14 -0.28 -27.66 10.49
CA ALA A 14 1.17 -27.80 10.65
C ALA A 14 1.77 -28.63 9.52
N LEU A 15 2.96 -28.24 9.07
CA LEU A 15 3.81 -29.03 8.19
C LEU A 15 4.96 -29.60 9.02
N ILE A 16 5.05 -30.93 9.09
CA ILE A 16 6.12 -31.62 9.83
C ILE A 16 7.16 -32.07 8.81
N VAL A 17 8.37 -31.59 8.97
CA VAL A 17 9.53 -31.96 8.13
C VAL A 17 10.63 -32.57 8.99
N SER A 18 11.36 -33.55 8.44
CA SER A 18 12.50 -34.13 9.14
C SER A 18 13.68 -33.15 9.18
N GLU A 19 14.50 -33.25 10.23
CA GLU A 19 15.72 -32.46 10.35
C GLU A 19 16.69 -32.67 9.16
N ALA A 20 16.75 -33.88 8.63
CA ALA A 20 17.52 -34.20 7.45
C ALA A 20 17.05 -33.44 6.19
N LEU A 21 15.73 -33.22 6.06
CA LEU A 21 15.16 -32.44 4.96
C LEU A 21 15.43 -30.94 5.13
N LEU A 22 15.43 -30.45 6.34
CA LEU A 22 15.80 -29.05 6.66
C LEU A 22 17.28 -28.77 6.38
N ALA A 23 18.15 -29.74 6.62
CA ALA A 23 19.58 -29.65 6.35
C ALA A 23 19.96 -29.88 4.87
N ALA A 24 19.05 -30.43 4.06
CA ALA A 24 19.29 -30.71 2.66
C ALA A 24 19.35 -29.41 1.84
N ARG A 25 20.41 -29.23 1.06
CA ARG A 25 20.46 -28.12 0.09
C ARG A 25 19.49 -28.37 -1.06
N PRO A 26 18.64 -27.39 -1.40
CA PRO A 26 17.82 -27.47 -2.61
C PRO A 26 18.68 -27.68 -3.86
N ARG A 27 18.21 -28.49 -4.80
CA ARG A 27 18.96 -28.81 -6.05
C ARG A 27 19.27 -27.59 -6.92
N LEU A 28 18.50 -26.53 -6.78
CA LEU A 28 18.63 -25.25 -7.50
C LEU A 28 18.96 -24.11 -6.52
N ALA A 29 19.72 -24.40 -5.47
CA ALA A 29 20.12 -23.36 -4.52
C ALA A 29 21.06 -22.36 -5.21
N ASP A 30 20.59 -21.14 -5.37
CA ASP A 30 21.37 -20.00 -5.82
C ASP A 30 21.55 -19.03 -4.65
N PRO A 31 22.78 -18.86 -4.12
CA PRO A 31 23.05 -17.98 -3.00
C PRO A 31 22.70 -16.50 -3.28
N GLN A 32 22.81 -16.06 -4.55
CA GLN A 32 22.47 -14.69 -4.93
C GLN A 32 20.94 -14.49 -4.94
N ALA A 33 20.21 -15.45 -5.52
CA ALA A 33 18.75 -15.45 -5.49
C ALA A 33 18.20 -15.55 -4.07
N GLU A 34 18.84 -16.36 -3.20
CA GLU A 34 18.47 -16.45 -1.77
C GLU A 34 18.67 -15.10 -1.06
N ALA A 35 19.82 -14.45 -1.25
CA ALA A 35 20.12 -13.17 -0.62
C ALA A 35 19.12 -12.09 -1.05
N LEU A 36 18.81 -12.01 -2.35
CA LEU A 36 17.84 -11.07 -2.90
C LEU A 36 16.42 -11.34 -2.37
N ALA A 37 16.00 -12.60 -2.35
CA ALA A 37 14.70 -12.99 -1.81
C ALA A 37 14.59 -12.70 -0.31
N ARG A 38 15.65 -12.91 0.46
CA ARG A 38 15.72 -12.59 1.90
C ARG A 38 15.59 -11.08 2.12
N GLU A 39 16.34 -10.28 1.38
CA GLU A 39 16.27 -8.81 1.47
C GLU A 39 14.86 -8.31 1.13
N GLN A 40 14.25 -8.85 0.08
CA GLN A 40 12.88 -8.53 -0.30
C GLN A 40 11.87 -8.90 0.80
N CYS A 41 11.97 -10.11 1.36
CA CYS A 41 11.12 -10.55 2.46
C CYS A 41 11.29 -9.67 3.71
N GLU A 42 12.51 -9.28 4.06
CA GLU A 42 12.76 -8.39 5.20
C GLU A 42 12.20 -6.98 4.97
N LEU A 43 12.27 -6.48 3.75
CA LEU A 43 11.66 -5.20 3.37
C LEU A 43 10.14 -5.25 3.51
N GLU A 44 9.52 -6.29 2.94
CA GLU A 44 8.07 -6.51 3.04
C GLU A 44 7.63 -6.72 4.49
N PHE A 45 8.39 -7.48 5.29
CA PHE A 45 8.09 -7.69 6.71
C PHE A 45 8.19 -6.40 7.53
N ARG A 46 9.19 -5.55 7.25
CA ARG A 46 9.31 -4.22 7.89
C ARG A 46 8.12 -3.33 7.53
N ARG A 47 7.70 -3.31 6.25
CA ARG A 47 6.51 -2.59 5.79
C ARG A 47 5.25 -3.11 6.47
N TRP A 48 5.07 -4.44 6.49
CA TRP A 48 3.93 -5.08 7.15
C TRP A 48 3.88 -4.72 8.64
N ARG A 49 5.01 -4.81 9.37
CA ARG A 49 5.09 -4.45 10.77
C ARG A 49 4.76 -2.97 11.00
N ALA A 50 5.32 -2.06 10.22
CA ALA A 50 5.02 -0.63 10.31
C ALA A 50 3.52 -0.34 10.07
N ASN A 51 2.86 -1.15 9.24
CA ASN A 51 1.42 -1.05 9.00
C ASN A 51 0.58 -1.64 10.15
N GLN A 52 1.15 -2.52 10.99
CA GLN A 52 0.45 -3.15 12.13
C GLN A 52 0.69 -2.43 13.46
N GLU A 53 1.86 -1.80 13.62
CA GLU A 53 2.25 -1.09 14.83
C GLU A 53 2.04 0.42 14.67
N GLY A 54 1.47 1.06 15.69
CA GLY A 54 1.29 2.50 15.72
C GLY A 54 -0.17 2.97 15.70
N PRO A 55 -0.39 4.27 15.85
CA PRO A 55 -1.72 4.89 15.81
C PRO A 55 -2.42 4.60 14.48
N LEU A 56 -3.72 4.34 14.54
CA LEU A 56 -4.51 3.96 13.36
C LEU A 56 -4.39 4.96 12.19
N PRO A 57 -4.33 6.30 12.40
CA PRO A 57 -4.13 7.24 11.30
C PRO A 57 -2.81 7.03 10.55
N GLU A 58 -1.73 6.68 11.25
CA GLU A 58 -0.42 6.43 10.62
C GLU A 58 -0.44 5.13 9.79
N ARG A 59 -1.12 4.11 10.28
CA ARG A 59 -1.34 2.86 9.55
C ARG A 59 -2.12 3.12 8.25
N VAL A 60 -3.18 3.92 8.31
CA VAL A 60 -3.94 4.34 7.13
C VAL A 60 -3.05 5.10 6.15
N ARG A 61 -2.25 6.06 6.63
CA ARG A 61 -1.31 6.81 5.77
C ARG A 61 -0.28 5.91 5.10
N ALA A 62 0.23 4.91 5.82
CA ALA A 62 1.21 3.97 5.29
C ALA A 62 0.60 3.13 4.16
N ILE A 63 -0.59 2.57 4.36
CA ILE A 63 -1.31 1.80 3.33
C ILE A 63 -1.59 2.68 2.10
N LEU A 64 -2.14 3.90 2.30
CA LEU A 64 -2.45 4.81 1.18
C LEU A 64 -1.20 5.30 0.44
N ARG A 65 -0.03 5.32 1.09
CA ARG A 65 1.24 5.70 0.47
C ARG A 65 1.74 4.66 -0.51
N ASP A 66 1.61 3.40 -0.13
CA ASP A 66 2.12 2.25 -0.88
C ASP A 66 1.09 1.72 -1.90
N HIS A 67 -0.13 2.29 -1.90
CA HIS A 67 -1.21 1.89 -2.79
C HIS A 67 -1.18 2.70 -4.09
N ASP A 68 -1.25 1.99 -5.21
CA ASP A 68 -1.47 2.63 -6.51
C ASP A 68 -2.93 3.10 -6.67
N ALA A 69 -3.16 4.03 -7.58
CA ALA A 69 -4.52 4.47 -7.88
C ALA A 69 -5.32 3.37 -8.66
N PRO A 70 -6.61 3.21 -8.39
CA PRO A 70 -7.44 4.00 -7.49
C PRO A 70 -7.22 3.65 -6.01
N LEU A 71 -7.26 4.67 -5.13
CA LEU A 71 -7.13 4.45 -3.69
C LEU A 71 -8.34 3.70 -3.13
N PRO A 72 -8.15 2.83 -2.12
CA PRO A 72 -9.23 2.05 -1.55
C PRO A 72 -10.31 2.94 -0.92
N GLU A 73 -11.54 2.46 -0.96
CA GLU A 73 -12.65 3.08 -0.25
C GLU A 73 -12.57 2.80 1.26
N LEU A 74 -13.35 3.55 2.06
CA LEU A 74 -13.33 3.40 3.53
C LEU A 74 -13.62 1.97 4.00
N ALA A 75 -14.51 1.26 3.30
CA ALA A 75 -14.86 -0.12 3.65
C ALA A 75 -13.70 -1.08 3.42
N GLU A 76 -13.04 -0.98 2.27
CA GLU A 76 -11.87 -1.78 1.90
C GLU A 76 -10.68 -1.51 2.84
N MET A 77 -10.45 -0.23 3.16
CA MET A 77 -9.42 0.15 4.14
C MET A 77 -9.71 -0.42 5.52
N ALA A 78 -10.97 -0.42 5.96
CA ALA A 78 -11.35 -0.98 7.25
C ALA A 78 -11.15 -2.50 7.29
N GLU A 79 -11.43 -3.21 6.20
CA GLU A 79 -11.18 -4.64 6.03
C GLU A 79 -9.67 -4.95 6.12
N GLN A 80 -8.83 -4.22 5.39
CA GLN A 80 -7.36 -4.35 5.45
C GLN A 80 -6.79 -4.13 6.85
N LEU A 81 -7.46 -3.28 7.64
CA LEU A 81 -7.09 -2.98 9.03
C LEU A 81 -7.76 -3.88 10.06
N ALA A 82 -8.49 -4.93 9.60
CA ALA A 82 -9.26 -5.85 10.45
C ALA A 82 -10.20 -5.12 11.44
N THR A 83 -10.87 -4.06 10.95
CA THR A 83 -11.80 -3.24 11.75
C THR A 83 -13.08 -2.94 10.98
N SER A 84 -14.08 -2.32 11.63
CA SER A 84 -15.28 -1.86 10.94
C SER A 84 -15.11 -0.43 10.39
N PRO A 85 -15.81 -0.04 9.29
CA PRO A 85 -15.80 1.33 8.78
C PRO A 85 -16.23 2.37 9.84
N ARG A 86 -17.18 2.01 10.71
CA ARG A 86 -17.62 2.83 11.83
C ARG A 86 -16.50 3.04 12.86
N THR A 87 -15.80 1.99 13.20
CA THR A 87 -14.66 2.04 14.15
C THR A 87 -13.52 2.85 13.57
N LEU A 88 -13.14 2.59 12.32
CA LEU A 88 -12.12 3.36 11.61
C LEU A 88 -12.44 4.85 11.58
N LYS A 89 -13.66 5.23 11.17
CA LYS A 89 -14.12 6.61 11.15
C LYS A 89 -14.03 7.28 12.52
N ARG A 90 -14.47 6.57 13.58
CA ARG A 90 -14.42 7.08 14.96
C ARG A 90 -12.97 7.35 15.41
N HIS A 91 -12.05 6.43 15.16
CA HIS A 91 -10.65 6.59 15.55
C HIS A 91 -9.96 7.72 14.78
N LEU A 92 -10.28 7.89 13.49
CA LEU A 92 -9.77 9.03 12.73
C LEU A 92 -10.31 10.36 13.29
N GLN A 93 -11.60 10.41 13.63
CA GLN A 93 -12.22 11.61 14.24
C GLN A 93 -11.61 11.95 15.61
N GLN A 94 -11.22 10.96 16.42
CA GLN A 94 -10.51 11.19 17.70
C GLN A 94 -9.11 11.80 17.50
N ALA A 95 -8.54 11.68 16.31
CA ALA A 95 -7.30 12.31 15.90
C ALA A 95 -7.52 13.58 15.04
N ASP A 96 -8.73 14.14 15.05
CA ASP A 96 -9.13 15.30 14.25
C ASP A 96 -8.92 15.12 12.74
N LEU A 97 -9.01 13.88 12.26
CA LEU A 97 -8.82 13.50 10.87
C LEU A 97 -10.08 12.86 10.27
N THR A 98 -10.22 13.00 8.96
CA THR A 98 -11.19 12.25 8.16
C THR A 98 -10.48 11.35 7.16
N TYR A 99 -11.11 10.24 6.79
CA TYR A 99 -10.56 9.36 5.77
C TYR A 99 -10.34 10.08 4.42
N ARG A 100 -11.27 10.99 4.08
CA ARG A 100 -11.17 11.82 2.87
C ARG A 100 -9.93 12.72 2.87
N GLN A 101 -9.57 13.31 4.02
CA GLN A 101 -8.33 14.09 4.14
C GLN A 101 -7.11 13.22 3.86
N LEU A 102 -7.05 12.01 4.41
CA LEU A 102 -5.96 11.07 4.17
C LEU A 102 -5.88 10.62 2.72
N GLN A 103 -7.03 10.37 2.07
CA GLN A 103 -7.06 10.11 0.62
C GLN A 103 -6.60 11.32 -0.20
N ASP A 104 -7.03 12.54 0.16
CA ASP A 104 -6.63 13.77 -0.51
C ASP A 104 -5.12 14.01 -0.36
N GLU A 105 -4.52 13.77 0.82
CA GLU A 105 -3.07 13.79 1.06
C GLU A 105 -2.33 12.79 0.16
N ALA A 106 -2.83 11.56 0.05
CA ALA A 106 -2.24 10.52 -0.77
C ALA A 106 -2.30 10.87 -2.27
N ARG A 107 -3.49 11.29 -2.75
CA ARG A 107 -3.67 11.74 -4.15
C ARG A 107 -2.77 12.92 -4.50
N TYR A 108 -2.66 13.89 -3.60
CA TYR A 108 -1.78 15.03 -3.79
C TYR A 108 -0.31 14.60 -3.95
N ARG A 109 0.16 13.70 -3.09
CA ARG A 109 1.53 13.17 -3.17
C ARG A 109 1.79 12.41 -4.47
N GLN A 110 0.85 11.54 -4.89
CA GLN A 110 0.93 10.84 -6.17
C GLN A 110 0.90 11.82 -7.36
N ALA A 111 0.05 12.84 -7.29
CA ALA A 111 -0.02 13.89 -8.31
C ALA A 111 1.33 14.63 -8.45
N CYS A 112 1.93 15.04 -7.34
CA CYS A 112 3.24 15.71 -7.33
C CYS A 112 4.33 14.84 -7.98
N LYS A 113 4.36 13.53 -7.66
CA LYS A 113 5.29 12.58 -8.26
C LYS A 113 5.12 12.52 -9.77
N LEU A 114 3.89 12.27 -10.25
CA LEU A 114 3.59 12.16 -11.69
C LEU A 114 3.79 13.48 -12.45
N LEU A 115 3.46 14.62 -11.83
CA LEU A 115 3.69 15.94 -12.44
C LEU A 115 5.18 16.28 -12.56
N GLY A 116 6.05 15.71 -11.70
CA GLY A 116 7.51 15.88 -11.78
C GLY A 116 8.15 15.01 -12.86
N GLU A 117 7.47 14.02 -13.40
CA GLU A 117 7.98 13.18 -14.47
C GLU A 117 7.97 13.96 -15.81
N ARG A 118 9.13 14.02 -16.48
CA ARG A 118 9.26 14.75 -17.75
C ARG A 118 8.41 14.11 -18.85
N GLY A 119 7.62 14.94 -19.54
CA GLY A 119 6.81 14.51 -20.67
C GLY A 119 5.41 14.03 -20.35
N THR A 120 5.07 13.77 -19.08
CA THR A 120 3.73 13.34 -18.67
C THR A 120 2.72 14.47 -18.85
N ARG A 121 1.61 14.22 -19.54
CA ARG A 121 0.54 15.21 -19.73
C ARG A 121 -0.31 15.34 -18.49
N ILE A 122 -0.85 16.53 -18.21
CA ILE A 122 -1.77 16.76 -17.07
C ILE A 122 -3.01 15.86 -17.18
N SER A 123 -3.46 15.56 -18.39
CA SER A 123 -4.57 14.62 -18.62
C SER A 123 -4.23 13.19 -18.21
N GLU A 124 -3.01 12.75 -18.50
CA GLU A 124 -2.53 11.42 -18.11
C GLU A 124 -2.46 11.29 -16.58
N VAL A 125 -1.96 12.33 -15.91
CA VAL A 125 -1.95 12.40 -14.44
C VAL A 125 -3.38 12.34 -13.88
N ALA A 126 -4.31 13.10 -14.45
CA ALA A 126 -5.71 13.08 -14.00
C ALA A 126 -6.32 11.69 -14.11
N TYR A 127 -6.18 11.02 -15.25
CA TYR A 127 -6.72 9.67 -15.45
C TYR A 127 -6.01 8.62 -14.59
N ALA A 128 -4.69 8.71 -14.44
CA ALA A 128 -3.93 7.81 -13.57
C ALA A 128 -4.38 7.90 -12.11
N LEU A 129 -4.84 9.06 -11.65
CA LEU A 129 -5.37 9.28 -10.30
C LEU A 129 -6.88 8.98 -10.17
N GLY A 130 -7.51 8.43 -11.22
CA GLY A 130 -8.92 8.04 -11.22
C GLY A 130 -9.91 9.18 -11.46
N TYR A 131 -9.48 10.34 -11.98
CA TYR A 131 -10.37 11.42 -12.36
C TYR A 131 -10.94 11.20 -13.76
N ASN A 132 -12.24 11.41 -13.93
CA ASN A 132 -12.93 11.26 -15.23
C ASN A 132 -12.62 12.43 -16.19
N ASP A 133 -12.17 13.57 -15.66
CA ASP A 133 -11.81 14.74 -16.46
C ASP A 133 -10.71 15.59 -15.79
N VAL A 134 -9.99 16.35 -16.63
CA VAL A 134 -8.87 17.21 -16.21
C VAL A 134 -9.33 18.39 -15.35
N ALA A 135 -10.55 18.90 -15.58
CA ALA A 135 -11.06 20.06 -14.84
C ALA A 135 -11.35 19.69 -13.37
N ASN A 136 -11.91 18.50 -13.13
CA ASN A 136 -12.12 17.97 -11.79
C ASN A 136 -10.80 17.75 -11.05
N PHE A 137 -9.82 17.15 -11.72
CA PHE A 137 -8.47 17.01 -11.17
C PHE A 137 -7.85 18.36 -10.85
N SER A 138 -7.88 19.32 -11.78
CA SER A 138 -7.27 20.64 -11.59
C SER A 138 -7.88 21.40 -10.43
N ARG A 139 -9.21 21.31 -10.23
CA ARG A 139 -9.88 21.88 -9.06
C ARG A 139 -9.46 21.23 -7.76
N ALA A 140 -9.37 19.89 -7.74
CA ALA A 140 -8.92 19.14 -6.58
C ALA A 140 -7.47 19.49 -6.24
N PHE A 141 -6.57 19.49 -7.22
CA PHE A 141 -5.16 19.80 -7.03
C PHE A 141 -4.97 21.23 -6.51
N LYS A 142 -5.70 22.22 -7.09
CA LYS A 142 -5.67 23.60 -6.60
C LYS A 142 -6.17 23.73 -5.16
N ARG A 143 -7.18 22.94 -4.77
CA ARG A 143 -7.66 22.89 -3.38
C ARG A 143 -6.58 22.36 -2.43
N TRP A 144 -5.76 21.40 -2.86
CA TRP A 144 -4.71 20.79 -2.04
C TRP A 144 -3.45 21.66 -1.94
N SER A 145 -3.03 22.27 -3.05
CA SER A 145 -1.73 22.95 -3.18
C SER A 145 -1.80 24.47 -3.24
N GLY A 146 -3.01 25.03 -3.43
CA GLY A 146 -3.19 26.46 -3.72
C GLY A 146 -2.87 26.85 -5.16
N LYS A 147 -2.25 25.97 -5.97
CA LYS A 147 -1.83 26.21 -7.35
C LYS A 147 -2.49 25.22 -8.30
N THR A 148 -2.63 25.61 -9.57
CA THR A 148 -3.05 24.66 -10.63
C THR A 148 -1.92 23.68 -10.93
N PRO A 149 -2.21 22.47 -11.49
CA PRO A 149 -1.18 21.51 -11.90
C PRO A 149 -0.15 22.11 -12.87
N ARG A 150 -0.59 23.04 -13.73
CA ARG A 150 0.28 23.74 -14.68
C ARG A 150 1.24 24.69 -13.96
N GLU A 151 0.73 25.57 -13.08
CA GLU A 151 1.55 26.48 -12.29
C GLU A 151 2.53 25.74 -11.38
N TYR A 152 2.12 24.58 -10.86
CA TYR A 152 2.99 23.72 -10.03
C TYR A 152 4.18 23.21 -10.84
N ARG A 153 3.94 22.69 -12.06
CA ARG A 153 4.99 22.18 -12.95
C ARG A 153 5.95 23.27 -13.45
N GLU A 154 5.44 24.47 -13.73
CA GLU A 154 6.26 25.60 -14.19
C GLU A 154 7.14 26.19 -13.08
N GLY A 155 6.81 25.92 -11.81
CA GLY A 155 7.57 26.38 -10.64
C GLY A 155 8.41 25.30 -9.95
N SER A 156 8.46 24.08 -10.50
CA SER A 156 9.31 22.98 -10.05
C SER A 156 10.44 22.76 -11.01
#